data_0b2f8357fde52665398a5f1339ef1ae1
#
_entry.id   0b2f8357fde52665398a5f1339ef1ae1
#
_cell.length_a   1.000
_cell.length_b   1.000
_cell.length_c   1.000
_cell.angle_alpha   90.00
_cell.angle_beta   90.00
_cell.angle_gamma   90.00
#
_symmetry.space_group_name_H-M   'P 1'
#
loop_
_entity.id
_entity.type
_entity.pdbx_description
1 polymer ?
#
loop_
_entity_poly.entity_id
_entity_poly.type
_entity_poly.pdbx_seq_one_letter_code
_entity_poly.pdbx_strand_id
1 'polypeptide(L)'
;MKFVEHKLATGAMLSGFLRDEPTEMPSYNTRPAVLILPGGGYRYCSSREADPVAVQFLQAGYHVFTLIYSTDHAPLLWQPLTEAASAILYLRRNAADLRIAADKITIVGFSAGAHLAASTALLWDAAPVQQALGITGTEARPNAVVLGYPVITSGKFAHRGSFENLCGADEALLQTMSLENQVRPDVPPFFIWHTVEDQAVPVENSLLLAGALKENNVPFELHLFTHGGHGSSTCTNEVNTPNKHNNAWLPLCMGWLGETLDFTL
;
A
#
# COMPACT_ATOMS: atom_id res chain seq x y z
N MET A 1 -19.55 0.05 14.84
CA MET A 1 -18.43 -0.46 14.00
C MET A 1 -18.64 -1.92 13.68
N LYS A 2 -18.42 -2.35 12.45
CA LYS A 2 -18.58 -3.75 12.01
C LYS A 2 -17.20 -4.28 11.59
N PHE A 3 -16.82 -5.43 12.12
CA PHE A 3 -15.66 -6.19 11.65
C PHE A 3 -16.12 -7.15 10.54
N VAL A 4 -15.32 -7.25 9.48
CA VAL A 4 -15.56 -8.16 8.35
C VAL A 4 -14.30 -8.93 8.02
N GLU A 5 -14.46 -10.19 7.64
CA GLU A 5 -13.38 -11.02 7.10
C GLU A 5 -13.83 -11.67 5.81
N HIS A 6 -12.92 -11.76 4.87
CA HIS A 6 -13.15 -12.40 3.60
C HIS A 6 -11.89 -13.13 3.14
N LYS A 7 -12.00 -14.43 2.88
CA LYS A 7 -10.93 -15.20 2.26
C LYS A 7 -11.05 -15.03 0.74
N LEU A 8 -10.05 -14.40 0.15
CA LEU A 8 -9.99 -14.21 -1.30
C LEU A 8 -9.87 -15.56 -2.02
N ALA A 9 -10.27 -15.60 -3.29
CA ALA A 9 -10.13 -16.80 -4.13
C ALA A 9 -8.66 -17.26 -4.27
N THR A 10 -7.71 -16.34 -4.12
CA THR A 10 -6.27 -16.59 -4.08
C THR A 10 -5.80 -17.27 -2.79
N GLY A 11 -6.63 -17.31 -1.75
CA GLY A 11 -6.32 -17.88 -0.44
C GLY A 11 -5.94 -16.85 0.63
N ALA A 12 -5.54 -15.64 0.24
CA ALA A 12 -5.17 -14.58 1.18
C ALA A 12 -6.37 -14.10 2.01
N MET A 13 -6.11 -13.64 3.24
CA MET A 13 -7.13 -13.17 4.17
C MET A 13 -7.22 -11.65 4.14
N LEU A 14 -8.40 -11.13 3.80
CA LEU A 14 -8.77 -9.74 3.90
C LEU A 14 -9.65 -9.53 5.12
N SER A 15 -9.19 -8.75 6.09
CA SER A 15 -9.98 -8.35 7.25
C SER A 15 -10.19 -6.84 7.26
N GLY A 16 -11.31 -6.35 7.84
CA GLY A 16 -11.57 -4.93 7.82
C GLY A 16 -12.53 -4.43 8.88
N PHE A 17 -12.46 -3.13 9.13
CA PHE A 17 -13.35 -2.40 10.02
C PHE A 17 -14.16 -1.39 9.21
N LEU A 18 -15.47 -1.56 9.24
CA LEU A 18 -16.43 -0.63 8.65
C LEU A 18 -17.02 0.26 9.75
N ARG A 19 -17.10 1.56 9.49
CA ARG A 19 -17.87 2.47 10.35
C ARG A 19 -19.36 2.21 10.16
N ASP A 20 -20.14 2.40 11.24
CA ASP A 20 -21.58 2.20 11.19
C ASP A 20 -22.26 3.21 10.24
N GLU A 21 -23.44 2.87 9.81
CA GLU A 21 -24.30 3.73 9.01
C GLU A 21 -24.88 4.85 9.89
N PRO A 22 -24.52 6.11 9.65
CA PRO A 22 -24.98 7.19 10.48
C PRO A 22 -26.34 7.70 10.00
N THR A 23 -27.39 7.48 10.77
CA THR A 23 -28.74 7.99 10.46
C THR A 23 -28.83 9.53 10.54
N GLU A 24 -28.01 10.13 11.39
CA GLU A 24 -27.96 11.58 11.61
C GLU A 24 -26.93 12.29 10.72
N MET A 25 -26.09 11.54 10.02
CA MET A 25 -25.01 12.06 9.17
C MET A 25 -25.02 11.40 7.79
N PRO A 26 -26.08 11.59 6.99
CA PRO A 26 -26.28 10.82 5.75
C PRO A 26 -25.18 11.04 4.71
N SER A 27 -24.46 12.18 4.74
CA SER A 27 -23.34 12.46 3.85
C SER A 27 -22.15 11.50 4.02
N TYR A 28 -22.10 10.75 5.12
CA TYR A 28 -21.04 9.80 5.43
C TYR A 28 -21.49 8.33 5.34
N ASN A 29 -22.60 8.04 4.69
CA ASN A 29 -23.07 6.67 4.48
C ASN A 29 -22.16 5.87 3.56
N THR A 30 -21.52 6.54 2.60
CA THR A 30 -20.47 5.96 1.74
C THR A 30 -19.14 6.63 2.07
N ARG A 31 -18.06 5.86 2.21
CA ARG A 31 -16.74 6.34 2.63
C ARG A 31 -15.65 5.81 1.71
N PRO A 32 -14.54 6.53 1.56
CA PRO A 32 -13.35 5.95 0.95
C PRO A 32 -12.87 4.73 1.72
N ALA A 33 -12.18 3.83 1.03
CA ALA A 33 -11.54 2.66 1.63
C ALA A 33 -10.02 2.76 1.59
N VAL A 34 -9.38 2.21 2.62
CA VAL A 34 -7.94 2.04 2.72
C VAL A 34 -7.64 0.55 2.81
N LEU A 35 -6.77 0.05 1.94
CA LEU A 35 -6.21 -1.29 1.97
C LEU A 35 -4.77 -1.24 2.46
N ILE A 36 -4.49 -1.81 3.63
CA ILE A 36 -3.17 -1.83 4.26
C ILE A 36 -2.46 -3.12 3.91
N LEU A 37 -1.20 -2.99 3.49
CA LEU A 37 -0.26 -4.06 3.19
C LEU A 37 0.94 -3.94 4.13
N PRO A 38 1.02 -4.75 5.21
CA PRO A 38 2.14 -4.72 6.13
C PRO A 38 3.46 -5.15 5.47
N GLY A 39 4.58 -4.64 5.95
CA GLY A 39 5.91 -5.08 5.55
C GLY A 39 6.31 -6.41 6.17
N GLY A 40 7.59 -6.76 6.04
CA GLY A 40 8.17 -7.99 6.57
C GLY A 40 9.05 -8.74 5.58
N GLY A 41 9.55 -8.04 4.54
CA GLY A 41 10.51 -8.58 3.57
C GLY A 41 9.96 -9.70 2.71
N TYR A 42 8.64 -9.78 2.51
CA TYR A 42 7.95 -10.91 1.87
C TYR A 42 8.14 -12.26 2.60
N ARG A 43 8.49 -12.21 3.90
CA ARG A 43 8.71 -13.40 4.72
C ARG A 43 7.69 -13.53 5.85
N TYR A 44 7.06 -12.43 6.21
CA TYR A 44 5.95 -12.34 7.15
C TYR A 44 5.19 -11.03 6.95
N CYS A 45 4.01 -10.88 7.56
CA CYS A 45 3.28 -9.61 7.63
C CYS A 45 3.45 -9.03 9.04
N SER A 46 4.00 -7.80 9.13
CA SER A 46 4.32 -7.13 10.40
C SER A 46 3.06 -6.61 11.09
N SER A 47 2.75 -7.11 12.29
CA SER A 47 1.61 -6.62 13.07
C SER A 47 1.71 -5.14 13.46
N ARG A 48 2.92 -4.58 13.54
CA ARG A 48 3.14 -3.15 13.80
C ARG A 48 2.64 -2.24 12.69
N GLU A 49 2.50 -2.78 11.49
CA GLU A 49 2.09 -2.07 10.27
C GLU A 49 0.68 -2.48 9.82
N ALA A 50 -0.06 -3.16 10.70
CA ALA A 50 -1.46 -3.57 10.51
C ALA A 50 -2.40 -2.74 11.39
N ASP A 51 -2.84 -3.27 12.53
CA ASP A 51 -3.81 -2.62 13.41
C ASP A 51 -3.43 -1.22 13.89
N PRO A 52 -2.18 -0.92 14.31
CA PRO A 52 -1.80 0.43 14.72
C PRO A 52 -2.03 1.47 13.62
N VAL A 53 -1.78 1.10 12.36
CA VAL A 53 -2.03 1.94 11.19
C VAL A 53 -3.53 2.00 10.87
N ALA A 54 -4.22 0.87 10.92
CA ALA A 54 -5.66 0.77 10.63
C ALA A 54 -6.47 1.73 11.51
N VAL A 55 -6.14 1.82 12.80
CA VAL A 55 -6.83 2.72 13.75
C VAL A 55 -6.69 4.18 13.34
N GLN A 56 -5.54 4.62 12.81
CA GLN A 56 -5.33 6.00 12.39
C GLN A 56 -6.25 6.38 11.21
N PHE A 57 -6.33 5.53 10.19
CA PHE A 57 -7.23 5.76 9.05
C PHE A 57 -8.70 5.62 9.43
N LEU A 58 -9.03 4.70 10.32
CA LEU A 58 -10.39 4.55 10.85
C LEU A 58 -10.84 5.81 11.60
N GLN A 59 -9.95 6.40 12.41
CA GLN A 59 -10.20 7.67 13.10
C GLN A 59 -10.43 8.81 12.11
N ALA A 60 -9.69 8.84 11.01
CA ALA A 60 -9.84 9.81 9.93
C ALA A 60 -11.08 9.57 9.03
N GLY A 61 -11.92 8.60 9.36
CA GLY A 61 -13.23 8.40 8.71
C GLY A 61 -13.28 7.37 7.59
N TYR A 62 -12.19 6.72 7.28
CA TYR A 62 -12.13 5.69 6.23
C TYR A 62 -12.75 4.36 6.68
N HIS A 63 -13.20 3.55 5.73
CA HIS A 63 -13.30 2.12 5.92
C HIS A 63 -11.91 1.52 5.72
N VAL A 64 -11.48 0.63 6.60
CA VAL A 64 -10.09 0.16 6.59
C VAL A 64 -10.04 -1.35 6.49
N PHE A 65 -9.17 -1.82 5.61
CA PHE A 65 -8.93 -3.24 5.38
C PHE A 65 -7.44 -3.53 5.48
N THR A 66 -7.10 -4.71 5.99
CA THR A 66 -5.74 -5.23 6.03
C THR A 66 -5.69 -6.54 5.26
N LEU A 67 -4.75 -6.68 4.36
CA LEU A 67 -4.49 -7.91 3.64
C LEU A 67 -3.29 -8.63 4.26
N ILE A 68 -3.51 -9.83 4.73
CA ILE A 68 -2.45 -10.78 5.06
C ILE A 68 -2.18 -11.59 3.79
N TYR A 69 -1.21 -11.14 3.03
CA TYR A 69 -0.80 -11.77 1.77
C TYR A 69 0.16 -12.93 2.00
N SER A 70 0.34 -13.78 1.01
CA SER A 70 1.19 -14.97 1.09
C SER A 70 2.65 -14.63 1.35
N THR A 71 3.24 -15.33 2.32
CA THR A 71 4.65 -15.21 2.74
C THR A 71 5.22 -16.57 3.19
N ASP A 72 4.48 -17.65 2.99
CA ASP A 72 4.73 -18.97 3.57
C ASP A 72 5.70 -19.83 2.74
N HIS A 73 6.03 -19.39 1.52
CA HIS A 73 6.98 -20.06 0.62
C HIS A 73 7.75 -19.02 -0.20
N ALA A 74 8.92 -19.35 -0.66
CA ALA A 74 9.73 -18.52 -1.56
C ALA A 74 10.24 -19.40 -2.72
N PRO A 75 10.32 -18.85 -3.95
CA PRO A 75 9.91 -17.51 -4.35
C PRO A 75 8.40 -17.38 -4.52
N LEU A 76 7.87 -16.19 -4.18
CA LEU A 76 6.42 -15.91 -4.23
C LEU A 76 5.94 -15.52 -5.63
N LEU A 77 6.83 -15.01 -6.46
CA LEU A 77 6.59 -14.58 -7.84
C LEU A 77 5.45 -13.54 -7.92
N TRP A 78 4.45 -13.78 -8.76
CA TRP A 78 3.31 -12.90 -8.97
C TRP A 78 2.21 -13.02 -7.90
N GLN A 79 2.34 -13.98 -6.97
CA GLN A 79 1.24 -14.30 -6.05
C GLN A 79 0.84 -13.13 -5.15
N PRO A 80 1.74 -12.45 -4.41
CA PRO A 80 1.32 -11.33 -3.55
C PRO A 80 0.68 -10.20 -4.35
N LEU A 81 1.18 -9.91 -5.54
CA LEU A 81 0.60 -8.88 -6.42
C LEU A 81 -0.80 -9.27 -6.88
N THR A 82 -1.01 -10.53 -7.26
CA THR A 82 -2.34 -11.05 -7.62
C THR A 82 -3.31 -10.96 -6.44
N GLU A 83 -2.85 -11.24 -5.22
CA GLU A 83 -3.64 -11.14 -4.00
C GLU A 83 -4.04 -9.70 -3.68
N ALA A 84 -3.10 -8.75 -3.76
CA ALA A 84 -3.39 -7.34 -3.53
C ALA A 84 -4.34 -6.76 -4.60
N ALA A 85 -4.13 -7.10 -5.86
CA ALA A 85 -5.03 -6.74 -6.97
C ALA A 85 -6.43 -7.37 -6.79
N SER A 86 -6.50 -8.64 -6.34
CA SER A 86 -7.76 -9.30 -5.99
C SER A 86 -8.51 -8.62 -4.85
N ALA A 87 -7.78 -8.11 -3.84
CA ALA A 87 -8.38 -7.35 -2.75
C ALA A 87 -9.00 -6.03 -3.25
N ILE A 88 -8.29 -5.25 -4.06
CA ILE A 88 -8.84 -4.04 -4.69
C ILE A 88 -10.09 -4.37 -5.52
N LEU A 89 -10.03 -5.42 -6.33
CA LEU A 89 -11.14 -5.89 -7.16
C LEU A 89 -12.35 -6.26 -6.31
N TYR A 90 -12.13 -7.03 -5.22
CA TYR A 90 -13.18 -7.40 -4.28
C TYR A 90 -13.83 -6.17 -3.64
N LEU A 91 -13.05 -5.23 -3.12
CA LEU A 91 -13.56 -4.00 -2.51
C LEU A 91 -14.39 -3.20 -3.51
N ARG A 92 -13.94 -3.07 -4.74
CA ARG A 92 -14.62 -2.31 -5.78
C ARG A 92 -15.92 -2.97 -6.24
N ARG A 93 -15.92 -4.29 -6.43
CA ARG A 93 -17.13 -5.04 -6.84
C ARG A 93 -18.18 -5.14 -5.76
N ASN A 94 -17.78 -5.11 -4.50
CA ASN A 94 -18.69 -5.14 -3.34
C ASN A 94 -18.88 -3.75 -2.70
N ALA A 95 -18.60 -2.69 -3.43
CA ALA A 95 -18.59 -1.32 -2.89
C ALA A 95 -19.95 -0.91 -2.30
N ALA A 96 -21.05 -1.30 -2.91
CA ALA A 96 -22.40 -1.01 -2.40
C ALA A 96 -22.66 -1.67 -1.04
N ASP A 97 -22.38 -2.97 -0.91
CA ASP A 97 -22.62 -3.74 0.32
C ASP A 97 -21.67 -3.31 1.46
N LEU A 98 -20.44 -2.93 1.10
CA LEU A 98 -19.43 -2.44 2.03
C LEU A 98 -19.54 -0.94 2.28
N ARG A 99 -20.41 -0.24 1.57
CA ARG A 99 -20.58 1.23 1.61
C ARG A 99 -19.27 1.98 1.34
N ILE A 100 -18.54 1.52 0.33
CA ILE A 100 -17.29 2.11 -0.12
C ILE A 100 -17.57 2.99 -1.34
N ALA A 101 -16.92 4.14 -1.42
CA ALA A 101 -16.79 4.89 -2.67
C ALA A 101 -15.84 4.12 -3.59
N ALA A 102 -16.39 3.45 -4.63
CA ALA A 102 -15.64 2.54 -5.50
C ALA A 102 -14.49 3.20 -6.28
N ASP A 103 -14.56 4.52 -6.42
CA ASP A 103 -13.57 5.40 -7.06
C ASP A 103 -12.61 6.06 -6.05
N LYS A 104 -12.68 5.70 -4.75
CA LYS A 104 -11.86 6.25 -3.67
C LYS A 104 -11.23 5.13 -2.82
N ILE A 105 -10.49 4.22 -3.47
CA ILE A 105 -9.78 3.12 -2.79
C ILE A 105 -8.28 3.42 -2.80
N THR A 106 -7.73 3.64 -1.61
CA THR A 106 -6.29 3.87 -1.39
C THR A 106 -5.61 2.58 -0.98
N ILE A 107 -4.42 2.33 -1.53
CA ILE A 107 -3.54 1.27 -1.07
C ILE A 107 -2.42 1.88 -0.22
N VAL A 108 -2.17 1.32 0.96
CA VAL A 108 -1.15 1.78 1.91
C VAL A 108 -0.21 0.64 2.18
N GLY A 109 1.09 0.85 2.03
CA GLY A 109 2.07 -0.19 2.29
C GLY A 109 3.31 0.32 3.02
N PHE A 110 4.00 -0.62 3.69
CA PHE A 110 5.21 -0.34 4.44
C PHE A 110 6.33 -1.30 4.05
N SER A 111 7.57 -0.80 3.83
CA SER A 111 8.71 -1.66 3.52
C SER A 111 8.45 -2.54 2.28
N ALA A 112 8.51 -3.87 2.41
CA ALA A 112 8.11 -4.81 1.36
C ALA A 112 6.62 -4.74 1.01
N GLY A 113 5.74 -4.41 1.99
CA GLY A 113 4.33 -4.12 1.73
C GLY A 113 4.13 -2.84 0.92
N ALA A 114 5.03 -1.86 1.06
CA ALA A 114 5.06 -0.67 0.19
C ALA A 114 5.50 -1.03 -1.24
N HIS A 115 6.45 -1.96 -1.39
CA HIS A 115 6.78 -2.52 -2.69
C HIS A 115 5.55 -3.18 -3.33
N LEU A 116 4.80 -3.97 -2.56
CA LEU A 116 3.58 -4.61 -3.04
C LEU A 116 2.50 -3.58 -3.39
N ALA A 117 2.33 -2.53 -2.59
CA ALA A 117 1.39 -1.44 -2.88
C ALA A 117 1.75 -0.68 -4.17
N ALA A 118 3.03 -0.34 -4.33
CA ALA A 118 3.55 0.28 -5.54
C ALA A 118 3.43 -0.65 -6.75
N SER A 119 3.77 -1.96 -6.62
CA SER A 119 3.58 -2.96 -7.67
C SER A 119 2.12 -3.03 -8.12
N THR A 120 1.16 -3.02 -7.17
CA THR A 120 -0.27 -3.05 -7.48
C THR A 120 -0.70 -1.80 -8.27
N ALA A 121 -0.10 -0.65 -7.97
CA ALA A 121 -0.41 0.61 -8.64
C ALA A 121 0.25 0.76 -10.02
N LEU A 122 1.40 0.15 -10.23
CA LEU A 122 2.20 0.27 -11.45
C LEU A 122 1.98 -0.87 -12.44
N LEU A 123 1.64 -2.06 -11.94
CA LEU A 123 1.53 -3.32 -12.70
C LEU A 123 0.12 -3.94 -12.65
N TRP A 124 -0.91 -3.13 -12.37
CA TRP A 124 -2.31 -3.60 -12.29
C TRP A 124 -2.81 -4.28 -13.57
N ASP A 125 -2.22 -3.96 -14.71
CA ASP A 125 -2.54 -4.50 -16.04
C ASP A 125 -1.53 -5.55 -16.54
N ALA A 126 -0.57 -5.95 -15.70
CA ALA A 126 0.36 -7.01 -16.06
C ALA A 126 -0.39 -8.30 -16.43
N ALA A 127 0.01 -8.92 -17.55
CA ALA A 127 -0.68 -10.09 -18.09
C ALA A 127 -0.88 -11.22 -17.07
N PRO A 128 0.09 -11.58 -16.20
CA PRO A 128 -0.12 -12.62 -15.18
C PRO A 128 -1.24 -12.25 -14.18
N VAL A 129 -1.35 -10.98 -13.81
CA VAL A 129 -2.38 -10.47 -12.87
C VAL A 129 -3.75 -10.48 -13.54
N GLN A 130 -3.86 -9.91 -14.74
CA GLN A 130 -5.10 -9.84 -15.50
C GLN A 130 -5.68 -11.25 -15.79
N GLN A 131 -4.82 -12.17 -16.21
CA GLN A 131 -5.20 -13.56 -16.48
C GLN A 131 -5.68 -14.27 -15.22
N ALA A 132 -4.94 -14.15 -14.11
CA ALA A 132 -5.30 -14.78 -12.84
C ALA A 132 -6.65 -14.27 -12.29
N LEU A 133 -6.98 -13.00 -12.51
CA LEU A 133 -8.22 -12.36 -12.04
C LEU A 133 -9.36 -12.44 -13.06
N GLY A 134 -9.11 -12.85 -14.29
CA GLY A 134 -10.10 -12.90 -15.36
C GLY A 134 -10.64 -11.51 -15.73
N ILE A 135 -9.80 -10.49 -15.72
CA ILE A 135 -10.14 -9.10 -16.04
C ILE A 135 -9.27 -8.56 -17.18
N THR A 136 -9.71 -7.48 -17.81
CA THR A 136 -8.96 -6.79 -18.89
C THR A 136 -8.99 -5.27 -18.75
N GLY A 137 -9.51 -4.76 -17.63
CA GLY A 137 -9.70 -3.32 -17.40
C GLY A 137 -8.92 -2.80 -16.19
N THR A 138 -9.29 -1.62 -15.74
CA THR A 138 -8.63 -0.88 -14.64
C THR A 138 -9.20 -1.22 -13.26
N GLU A 139 -10.05 -2.25 -13.15
CA GLU A 139 -10.78 -2.57 -11.92
C GLU A 139 -9.87 -2.87 -10.73
N ALA A 140 -8.66 -3.42 -10.97
CA ALA A 140 -7.68 -3.71 -9.94
C ALA A 140 -6.73 -2.53 -9.63
N ARG A 141 -6.83 -1.39 -10.38
CA ARG A 141 -5.98 -0.21 -10.15
C ARG A 141 -6.48 0.58 -8.91
N PRO A 142 -5.66 0.86 -7.89
CA PRO A 142 -6.04 1.73 -6.78
C PRO A 142 -6.22 3.19 -7.26
N ASN A 143 -6.86 4.03 -6.43
CA ASN A 143 -7.10 5.43 -6.75
C ASN A 143 -6.03 6.36 -6.17
N ALA A 144 -5.34 5.94 -5.10
CA ALA A 144 -4.21 6.61 -4.49
C ALA A 144 -3.28 5.60 -3.82
N VAL A 145 -2.03 5.98 -3.62
CA VAL A 145 -0.98 5.11 -3.05
C VAL A 145 -0.26 5.83 -1.91
N VAL A 146 -0.09 5.16 -0.78
CA VAL A 146 0.68 5.66 0.37
C VAL A 146 1.79 4.67 0.68
N LEU A 147 3.04 5.14 0.70
CA LEU A 147 4.22 4.31 0.89
C LEU A 147 5.04 4.79 2.09
N GLY A 148 5.25 3.92 3.06
CA GLY A 148 6.19 4.14 4.16
C GLY A 148 7.50 3.39 3.92
N TYR A 149 8.63 4.10 3.90
CA TYR A 149 10.00 3.55 3.73
C TYR A 149 10.04 2.38 2.73
N PRO A 150 9.62 2.62 1.48
CA PRO A 150 9.36 1.55 0.52
C PRO A 150 10.63 0.88 0.01
N VAL A 151 10.57 -0.43 -0.16
CA VAL A 151 11.43 -1.15 -1.11
C VAL A 151 10.96 -0.80 -2.52
N ILE A 152 11.85 -0.46 -3.44
CA ILE A 152 11.51 -0.05 -4.82
C ILE A 152 12.43 -0.70 -5.85
N THR A 153 13.74 -0.48 -5.73
CA THR A 153 14.72 -0.90 -6.75
C THR A 153 15.31 -2.27 -6.44
N SER A 154 15.48 -3.08 -7.48
CA SER A 154 16.27 -4.32 -7.44
C SER A 154 17.78 -4.08 -7.70
N GLY A 155 18.17 -2.83 -7.99
CA GLY A 155 19.52 -2.44 -8.35
C GLY A 155 20.46 -2.23 -7.16
N LYS A 156 21.29 -1.18 -7.22
CA LYS A 156 22.35 -0.89 -6.24
C LYS A 156 21.85 -0.76 -4.80
N PHE A 157 20.67 -0.19 -4.61
CA PHE A 157 20.07 0.11 -3.30
C PHE A 157 18.99 -0.91 -2.90
N ALA A 158 19.02 -2.10 -3.49
CA ALA A 158 18.03 -3.13 -3.24
C ALA A 158 18.05 -3.64 -1.80
N HIS A 159 16.88 -3.82 -1.20
CA HIS A 159 16.71 -4.72 -0.05
C HIS A 159 16.67 -6.16 -0.57
N ARG A 160 17.85 -6.78 -0.71
CA ARG A 160 18.03 -8.06 -1.42
C ARG A 160 17.13 -9.18 -0.90
N GLY A 161 16.99 -9.31 0.43
CA GLY A 161 16.13 -10.34 1.01
C GLY A 161 14.67 -10.28 0.57
N SER A 162 14.11 -9.07 0.32
CA SER A 162 12.77 -8.93 -0.25
C SER A 162 12.69 -9.48 -1.68
N PHE A 163 13.68 -9.19 -2.51
CA PHE A 163 13.70 -9.66 -3.89
C PHE A 163 14.01 -11.16 -3.99
N GLU A 164 14.86 -11.69 -3.11
CA GLU A 164 15.10 -13.14 -3.01
C GLU A 164 13.81 -13.90 -2.67
N ASN A 165 13.03 -13.40 -1.69
CA ASN A 165 11.76 -13.99 -1.31
C ASN A 165 10.68 -13.83 -2.41
N LEU A 166 10.65 -12.70 -3.12
CA LEU A 166 9.66 -12.43 -4.15
C LEU A 166 10.00 -13.10 -5.48
N CYS A 167 11.20 -12.86 -6.00
CA CYS A 167 11.59 -13.22 -7.37
C CYS A 167 12.45 -14.49 -7.43
N GLY A 168 13.11 -14.88 -6.33
CA GLY A 168 14.09 -15.96 -6.36
C GLY A 168 15.21 -15.69 -7.36
N ALA A 169 15.44 -16.63 -8.28
CA ALA A 169 16.45 -16.51 -9.33
C ALA A 169 15.87 -16.05 -10.69
N ASP A 170 14.62 -15.60 -10.74
CA ASP A 170 13.99 -15.11 -11.98
C ASP A 170 14.46 -13.68 -12.28
N GLU A 171 15.47 -13.55 -13.14
CA GLU A 171 16.04 -12.27 -13.52
C GLU A 171 15.06 -11.37 -14.28
N ALA A 172 14.15 -11.93 -15.08
CA ALA A 172 13.16 -11.16 -15.83
C ALA A 172 12.13 -10.55 -14.86
N LEU A 173 11.68 -11.32 -13.87
CA LEU A 173 10.80 -10.85 -12.83
C LEU A 173 11.52 -9.80 -11.95
N LEU A 174 12.79 -10.03 -11.59
CA LEU A 174 13.60 -9.09 -10.83
C LEU A 174 13.69 -7.72 -11.51
N GLN A 175 13.89 -7.69 -12.83
CA GLN A 175 13.87 -6.46 -13.62
C GLN A 175 12.48 -5.80 -13.65
N THR A 176 11.43 -6.60 -13.78
CA THR A 176 10.05 -6.11 -13.77
C THR A 176 9.68 -5.51 -12.41
N MET A 177 10.17 -6.11 -11.32
CA MET A 177 9.89 -5.68 -9.95
C MET A 177 10.82 -4.54 -9.48
N SER A 178 11.69 -3.99 -10.34
CA SER A 178 12.41 -2.73 -10.11
C SER A 178 11.49 -1.58 -10.52
N LEU A 179 10.72 -1.10 -9.55
CA LEU A 179 9.48 -0.33 -9.79
C LEU A 179 9.70 1.09 -10.31
N GLU A 180 10.87 1.67 -10.08
CA GLU A 180 11.27 2.94 -10.68
C GLU A 180 11.24 2.90 -12.22
N ASN A 181 11.37 1.70 -12.81
CA ASN A 181 11.32 1.49 -14.26
C ASN A 181 9.91 1.23 -14.81
N GLN A 182 8.91 1.15 -13.94
CA GLN A 182 7.52 0.79 -14.30
C GLN A 182 6.56 1.98 -14.28
N VAL A 183 7.07 3.17 -13.91
CA VAL A 183 6.25 4.38 -13.83
C VAL A 183 5.82 4.84 -15.22
N ARG A 184 4.55 5.13 -15.37
CA ARG A 184 3.92 5.64 -16.59
C ARG A 184 2.83 6.67 -16.26
N PRO A 185 2.38 7.52 -17.22
CA PRO A 185 1.49 8.65 -16.91
C PRO A 185 0.10 8.30 -16.40
N ASP A 186 -0.38 7.07 -16.58
CA ASP A 186 -1.73 6.63 -16.22
C ASP A 186 -1.81 5.94 -14.84
N VAL A 187 -0.75 5.99 -14.05
CA VAL A 187 -0.74 5.45 -12.68
C VAL A 187 -1.36 6.44 -11.68
N PRO A 188 -1.86 5.97 -10.51
CA PRO A 188 -2.46 6.85 -9.53
C PRO A 188 -1.44 7.78 -8.86
N PRO A 189 -1.89 8.84 -8.14
CA PRO A 189 -1.01 9.70 -7.34
C PRO A 189 -0.41 8.97 -6.13
N PHE A 190 0.79 9.42 -5.70
CA PHE A 190 1.56 8.80 -4.62
C PHE A 190 1.83 9.77 -3.46
N PHE A 191 1.72 9.27 -2.23
CA PHE A 191 2.30 9.85 -1.03
C PHE A 191 3.41 8.94 -0.54
N ILE A 192 4.61 9.48 -0.31
CA ILE A 192 5.80 8.72 0.06
C ILE A 192 6.43 9.35 1.28
N TRP A 193 6.81 8.56 2.28
CA TRP A 193 7.65 9.03 3.36
C TRP A 193 8.75 8.05 3.72
N HIS A 194 9.90 8.57 4.19
CA HIS A 194 11.07 7.77 4.53
C HIS A 194 11.95 8.49 5.54
N THR A 195 12.90 7.79 6.14
CA THR A 195 13.97 8.38 6.95
C THR A 195 15.31 8.23 6.25
N VAL A 196 16.13 9.30 6.31
CA VAL A 196 17.47 9.32 5.64
C VAL A 196 18.44 8.32 6.29
N GLU A 197 18.29 8.05 7.59
CA GLU A 197 19.15 7.13 8.35
C GLU A 197 18.73 5.66 8.27
N ASP A 198 17.75 5.31 7.44
CA ASP A 198 17.31 3.93 7.29
C ASP A 198 18.45 3.04 6.75
N GLN A 199 18.90 2.11 7.58
CA GLN A 199 20.02 1.21 7.25
C GLN A 199 19.57 -0.09 6.60
N ALA A 200 18.27 -0.42 6.64
CA ALA A 200 17.75 -1.64 6.05
C ALA A 200 17.27 -1.43 4.61
N VAL A 201 16.51 -0.36 4.38
CA VAL A 201 16.06 0.05 3.05
C VAL A 201 16.60 1.46 2.78
N PRO A 202 17.64 1.61 1.96
CA PRO A 202 18.24 2.93 1.68
C PRO A 202 17.20 3.92 1.14
N VAL A 203 17.26 5.17 1.60
CA VAL A 203 16.34 6.25 1.21
C VAL A 203 16.32 6.51 -0.29
N GLU A 204 17.35 6.10 -1.00
CA GLU A 204 17.45 6.14 -2.46
C GLU A 204 16.32 5.40 -3.16
N ASN A 205 15.71 4.38 -2.52
CA ASN A 205 14.50 3.73 -3.05
C ASN A 205 13.38 4.76 -3.27
N SER A 206 13.10 5.60 -2.26
CA SER A 206 12.09 6.67 -2.38
C SER A 206 12.49 7.75 -3.38
N LEU A 207 13.77 8.12 -3.42
CA LEU A 207 14.28 9.13 -4.37
C LEU A 207 14.20 8.66 -5.81
N LEU A 208 14.52 7.40 -6.09
CA LEU A 208 14.40 6.80 -7.43
C LEU A 208 12.95 6.79 -7.90
N LEU A 209 12.01 6.33 -7.05
CA LEU A 209 10.59 6.34 -7.39
C LEU A 209 10.08 7.77 -7.62
N ALA A 210 10.41 8.72 -6.75
CA ALA A 210 10.00 10.11 -6.89
C ALA A 210 10.53 10.75 -8.18
N GLY A 211 11.78 10.45 -8.55
CA GLY A 211 12.37 10.85 -9.82
C GLY A 211 11.56 10.34 -11.02
N ALA A 212 11.26 9.05 -11.04
CA ALA A 212 10.48 8.43 -12.10
C ALA A 212 9.03 8.96 -12.17
N LEU A 213 8.38 9.20 -11.02
CA LEU A 213 7.05 9.83 -10.97
C LEU A 213 7.09 11.24 -11.57
N LYS A 214 8.11 12.03 -11.21
CA LYS A 214 8.30 13.39 -11.75
C LYS A 214 8.51 13.40 -13.27
N GLU A 215 9.35 12.51 -13.77
CA GLU A 215 9.63 12.37 -15.22
C GLU A 215 8.38 12.01 -16.01
N ASN A 216 7.48 11.22 -15.43
CA ASN A 216 6.22 10.78 -16.05
C ASN A 216 5.02 11.70 -15.76
N ASN A 217 5.23 12.86 -15.10
CA ASN A 217 4.18 13.81 -14.71
C ASN A 217 3.08 13.20 -13.83
N VAL A 218 3.40 12.19 -13.05
CA VAL A 218 2.50 11.61 -12.04
C VAL A 218 2.52 12.49 -10.79
N PRO A 219 1.37 12.89 -10.23
CA PRO A 219 1.32 13.65 -8.98
C PRO A 219 1.87 12.83 -7.81
N PHE A 220 2.73 13.45 -7.00
CA PHE A 220 3.22 12.82 -5.78
C PHE A 220 3.59 13.84 -4.72
N GLU A 221 3.61 13.40 -3.48
CA GLU A 221 4.15 14.11 -2.32
C GLU A 221 5.23 13.24 -1.66
N LEU A 222 6.40 13.82 -1.30
CA LEU A 222 7.52 13.12 -0.69
C LEU A 222 7.97 13.82 0.58
N HIS A 223 8.02 13.08 1.70
CA HIS A 223 8.51 13.53 2.99
C HIS A 223 9.72 12.71 3.43
N LEU A 224 10.86 13.36 3.58
CA LEU A 224 12.09 12.75 4.09
C LEU A 224 12.41 13.33 5.47
N PHE A 225 12.43 12.47 6.47
CA PHE A 225 12.84 12.80 7.82
C PHE A 225 14.32 12.42 8.03
N THR A 226 15.10 13.30 8.67
CA THR A 226 16.53 13.06 8.84
C THR A 226 16.80 11.80 9.67
N HIS A 227 16.15 11.68 10.84
CA HIS A 227 16.45 10.66 11.83
C HIS A 227 15.36 9.59 11.94
N GLY A 228 15.77 8.34 12.10
CA GLY A 228 14.89 7.20 12.35
C GLY A 228 15.36 5.94 11.67
N GLY A 229 15.10 4.80 12.30
CA GLY A 229 15.37 3.47 11.73
C GLY A 229 14.22 2.94 10.90
N HIS A 230 14.46 1.81 10.25
CA HIS A 230 13.46 1.10 9.45
C HIS A 230 12.30 0.54 10.30
N GLY A 231 11.13 0.40 9.69
CA GLY A 231 9.98 -0.24 10.32
C GLY A 231 9.30 0.60 11.39
N SER A 232 9.32 1.93 11.25
CA SER A 232 8.83 2.88 12.25
C SER A 232 7.31 2.97 12.32
N SER A 233 6.56 2.49 11.32
CA SER A 233 5.08 2.47 11.29
C SER A 233 4.46 3.81 11.68
N THR A 234 3.63 3.85 12.72
CA THR A 234 3.01 5.07 13.26
C THR A 234 3.98 5.95 14.06
N CYS A 235 5.22 5.55 14.27
CA CYS A 235 6.21 6.27 15.08
C CYS A 235 5.75 6.55 16.53
N THR A 236 5.03 5.61 17.14
CA THR A 236 4.47 5.71 18.50
C THR A 236 5.09 4.71 19.47
N ASN A 237 4.79 4.86 20.76
CA ASN A 237 5.16 3.87 21.79
C ASN A 237 4.53 2.49 21.55
N GLU A 238 3.33 2.44 20.98
CA GLU A 238 2.63 1.18 20.67
C GLU A 238 3.47 0.28 19.75
N VAL A 239 4.16 0.87 18.79
CA VAL A 239 5.00 0.13 17.82
C VAL A 239 6.49 0.10 18.21
N ASN A 240 6.84 0.50 19.44
CA ASN A 240 8.19 0.54 20.02
C ASN A 240 9.20 1.43 19.25
N THR A 241 8.72 2.41 18.50
CA THR A 241 9.57 3.34 17.72
C THR A 241 9.11 4.79 17.92
N PRO A 242 8.99 5.30 19.18
CA PRO A 242 8.45 6.63 19.41
C PRO A 242 9.34 7.71 18.78
N ASN A 243 8.79 8.44 17.83
CA ASN A 243 9.41 9.59 17.20
C ASN A 243 8.32 10.61 16.83
N LYS A 244 8.12 11.61 17.70
CA LYS A 244 7.08 12.63 17.52
C LYS A 244 7.23 13.43 16.23
N HIS A 245 8.48 13.67 15.79
CA HIS A 245 8.75 14.41 14.56
C HIS A 245 8.31 13.58 13.34
N ASN A 246 8.71 12.31 13.28
CA ASN A 246 8.35 11.45 12.15
C ASN A 246 6.86 11.08 12.15
N ASN A 247 6.20 11.02 13.31
CA ASN A 247 4.75 10.80 13.40
C ASN A 247 3.95 11.85 12.61
N ALA A 248 4.56 13.01 12.29
CA ALA A 248 3.95 14.03 11.45
C ALA A 248 3.57 13.52 10.04
N TRP A 249 4.12 12.37 9.58
CA TRP A 249 3.70 11.79 8.32
C TRP A 249 2.20 11.47 8.28
N LEU A 250 1.60 11.10 9.42
CA LEU A 250 0.17 10.77 9.50
C LEU A 250 -0.74 11.96 9.16
N PRO A 251 -0.69 13.12 9.87
CA PRO A 251 -1.51 14.26 9.49
C PRO A 251 -1.19 14.82 8.09
N LEU A 252 0.06 14.75 7.64
CA LEU A 252 0.41 15.12 6.26
C LEU A 252 -0.27 14.21 5.24
N CYS A 253 -0.20 12.90 5.45
CA CYS A 253 -0.88 11.91 4.61
C CYS A 253 -2.41 12.11 4.60
N MET A 254 -3.02 12.37 5.77
CA MET A 254 -4.47 12.59 5.84
C MET A 254 -4.89 13.87 5.10
N GLY A 255 -4.10 14.94 5.20
CA GLY A 255 -4.33 16.17 4.44
C GLY A 255 -4.24 15.92 2.93
N TRP A 256 -3.16 15.27 2.48
CA TRP A 256 -2.96 14.91 1.08
C TRP A 256 -4.08 14.01 0.53
N LEU A 257 -4.51 12.99 1.29
CA LEU A 257 -5.63 12.13 0.90
C LEU A 257 -6.96 12.90 0.84
N GLY A 258 -7.16 13.85 1.75
CA GLY A 258 -8.35 14.71 1.75
C GLY A 258 -8.49 15.48 0.44
N GLU A 259 -7.39 16.06 -0.04
CA GLU A 259 -7.35 16.77 -1.32
C GLU A 259 -7.44 15.81 -2.51
N THR A 260 -6.68 14.71 -2.48
CA THR A 260 -6.59 13.75 -3.61
C THR A 260 -7.90 13.02 -3.86
N LEU A 261 -8.64 12.67 -2.81
CA LEU A 261 -9.88 11.91 -2.88
C LEU A 261 -11.14 12.77 -2.73
N ASP A 262 -10.99 14.08 -2.51
CA ASP A 262 -12.11 14.97 -2.17
C ASP A 262 -12.96 14.36 -1.04
N PHE A 263 -12.30 14.13 0.12
CA PHE A 263 -12.92 13.56 1.30
C PHE A 263 -12.29 14.10 2.59
N THR A 264 -13.09 14.79 3.40
CA THR A 264 -12.73 15.28 4.74
C THR A 264 -13.85 14.99 5.72
N LEU A 265 -13.50 14.79 7.02
CA LEU A 265 -14.48 14.73 8.11
C LEU A 265 -14.87 16.12 8.59
#